data_c4bd016651c3eb472aa2bef5d5a33b13
#
_entry.id   c4bd016651c3eb472aa2bef5d5a33b13
#
_cell.length_a   1.000
_cell.length_b   1.000
_cell.length_c   1.000
_cell.angle_alpha   90.00
_cell.angle_beta   90.00
_cell.angle_gamma   90.00
#
_symmetry.space_group_name_H-M   'P 1'
#
loop_
_entity.id
_entity.type
_entity.pdbx_description
1 polymer ?
#
loop_
_entity_poly.entity_id
_entity_poly.type
_entity_poly.pdbx_seq_one_letter_code
_entity_poly.pdbx_strand_id
1 'polypeptide(L)' 'MRITYDPEADAAYIYLTDEQLSPGLVSVPIDPLEGIQADIVLDWKDGKMVGLEVLGAASVLHSDLLARAIRPGQA' A
#
# COMPACT_ATOMS: atom_id res chain seq x y z
N MET A 1 10.23 1.38 -8.23
CA MET A 1 8.94 1.02 -7.60
C MET A 1 8.42 2.22 -6.84
N ARG A 2 7.18 2.57 -7.04
CA ARG A 2 6.57 3.75 -6.40
C ARG A 2 5.85 3.35 -5.13
N ILE A 3 6.03 4.15 -4.08
CA ILE A 3 5.34 3.99 -2.80
C ILE A 3 4.83 5.36 -2.41
N THR A 4 3.58 5.44 -2.01
CA THR A 4 3.00 6.66 -1.47
C THR A 4 2.64 6.45 0.00
N TYR A 5 2.72 7.50 0.80
CA TYR A 5 2.36 7.45 2.20
C TYR A 5 1.74 8.76 2.62
N ASP A 6 0.54 8.67 3.18
CA ASP A 6 -0.15 9.81 3.78
C ASP A 6 -0.05 9.66 5.30
N PRO A 7 0.82 10.46 5.96
CA PRO A 7 0.99 10.34 7.40
C PRO A 7 -0.25 10.76 8.19
N GLU A 8 -1.09 11.62 7.63
CA GLU A 8 -2.30 12.06 8.31
C GLU A 8 -3.31 10.93 8.43
N ALA A 9 -3.45 10.11 7.40
CA ALA A 9 -4.32 8.96 7.38
C ALA A 9 -3.61 7.66 7.82
N ASP A 10 -2.29 7.71 7.98
CA ASP A 10 -1.43 6.55 8.21
C ASP A 10 -1.70 5.46 7.15
N ALA A 11 -1.79 5.89 5.90
CA ALA A 11 -2.13 5.05 4.76
C ALA A 11 -1.01 5.03 3.74
N ALA A 12 -0.58 3.85 3.35
CA ALA A 12 0.45 3.66 2.33
C ALA A 12 -0.09 2.85 1.17
N TYR A 13 0.44 3.10 -0.02
CA TYR A 13 0.19 2.26 -1.18
C TYR A 13 1.50 1.93 -1.87
N ILE A 14 1.73 0.65 -2.11
CA ILE A 14 2.92 0.14 -2.79
C ILE A 14 2.49 -0.30 -4.18
N TYR A 15 3.03 0.35 -5.21
CA TYR A 15 2.74 0.03 -6.60
C TYR A 15 3.69 -1.08 -7.06
N LEU A 16 3.14 -2.23 -7.43
CA LEU A 16 3.92 -3.38 -7.89
C LEU A 16 4.07 -3.39 -9.41
N THR A 17 3.54 -2.37 -10.08
CA THR A 17 3.68 -2.15 -11.51
C THR A 17 3.85 -0.67 -11.78
N ASP A 18 4.54 -0.32 -12.87
CA ASP A 18 4.65 1.06 -13.32
C ASP A 18 3.45 1.50 -14.15
N GLU A 19 2.57 0.58 -14.50
CA GLU A 19 1.35 0.91 -15.22
C GLU A 19 0.41 1.70 -14.33
N GLN A 20 -0.37 2.59 -14.93
CA GLN A 20 -1.41 3.28 -14.22
C GLN A 20 -2.52 2.27 -13.87
N LEU A 21 -2.87 2.22 -12.59
CA LEU A 21 -3.94 1.33 -12.16
C LEU A 21 -5.29 1.86 -12.67
N SER A 22 -6.04 1.01 -13.31
CA SER A 22 -7.35 1.32 -13.89
C SER A 22 -8.45 0.60 -13.11
N PRO A 23 -9.73 0.94 -13.34
CA PRO A 23 -10.84 0.21 -12.74
C PRO A 23 -10.79 -1.29 -13.03
N GLY A 24 -11.41 -2.08 -12.17
CA GLY A 24 -11.47 -3.53 -12.33
C GLY A 24 -10.45 -4.29 -11.47
N LEU A 25 -9.90 -3.66 -10.45
CA LEU A 25 -9.03 -4.36 -9.51
C LEU A 25 -9.84 -5.33 -8.65
N VAL A 26 -9.24 -6.48 -8.38
CA VAL A 26 -9.76 -7.44 -7.40
C VAL A 26 -8.94 -7.25 -6.12
N SER A 27 -9.61 -6.79 -5.06
CA SER A 27 -8.96 -6.46 -3.80
C SER A 27 -9.18 -7.57 -2.79
N VAL A 28 -8.09 -8.14 -2.29
CA VAL A 28 -8.13 -9.28 -1.38
C VAL A 28 -7.50 -8.87 -0.04
N PRO A 29 -8.27 -8.87 1.06
CA PRO A 29 -7.70 -8.58 2.37
C PRO A 29 -6.69 -9.65 2.79
N ILE A 30 -5.63 -9.19 3.46
CA ILE A 30 -4.61 -10.06 4.03
C ILE A 30 -4.54 -9.78 5.52
N ASP A 31 -4.60 -10.83 6.35
CA ASP A 31 -4.49 -10.67 7.79
C ASP A 31 -3.06 -10.29 8.19
N PRO A 32 -2.89 -9.26 9.01
CA PRO A 32 -1.58 -8.96 9.59
C PRO A 32 -1.21 -10.01 10.64
N LEU A 33 0.01 -9.93 11.14
CA LEU A 33 0.40 -10.74 12.28
C LEU A 33 -0.50 -10.45 13.48
N GLU A 34 -0.76 -11.46 14.29
CA GLU A 34 -1.57 -11.32 15.48
C GLU A 34 -1.04 -10.18 16.37
N GLY A 35 -1.95 -9.36 16.86
CA GLY A 35 -1.62 -8.21 17.71
C GLY A 35 -1.31 -6.93 16.96
N ILE A 36 -1.19 -6.98 15.64
CA ILE A 36 -0.94 -5.80 14.81
C ILE A 36 -2.28 -5.23 14.32
N GLN A 37 -2.51 -3.96 14.61
CA GLN A 37 -3.72 -3.27 14.18
C GLN A 37 -3.45 -2.54 12.87
N ALA A 38 -3.76 -3.22 11.78
CA ALA A 38 -3.60 -2.68 10.44
C ALA A 38 -4.54 -3.41 9.50
N ASP A 39 -4.89 -2.75 8.40
CA ASP A 39 -5.62 -3.36 7.30
C ASP A 39 -4.71 -3.43 6.10
N ILE A 40 -4.51 -4.64 5.57
CA ILE A 40 -3.66 -4.89 4.42
C ILE A 40 -4.54 -5.47 3.31
N VAL A 41 -4.48 -4.85 2.13
CA VAL A 41 -5.27 -5.27 0.97
C VAL A 41 -4.34 -5.44 -0.22
N LEU A 42 -4.37 -6.63 -0.81
CA LEU A 42 -3.61 -6.92 -2.02
C LEU A 42 -4.51 -6.75 -3.24
N ASP A 43 -4.08 -5.91 -4.17
CA ASP A 43 -4.82 -5.65 -5.39
C ASP A 43 -4.27 -6.46 -6.56
N TRP A 44 -5.19 -7.10 -7.28
CA TRP A 44 -4.91 -7.92 -8.44
C TRP A 44 -5.58 -7.35 -9.67
N LYS A 45 -4.97 -7.53 -10.82
CA LYS A 45 -5.57 -7.22 -12.10
C LYS A 45 -5.10 -8.24 -13.14
N ASP A 46 -6.06 -8.85 -13.85
CA ASP A 46 -5.80 -9.85 -14.88
C ASP A 46 -4.85 -10.96 -14.37
N GLY A 47 -5.08 -11.42 -13.14
CA GLY A 47 -4.32 -12.49 -12.54
C GLY A 47 -2.93 -12.13 -12.04
N LYS A 48 -2.61 -10.84 -11.99
CA LYS A 48 -1.30 -10.35 -11.50
C LYS A 48 -1.49 -9.44 -10.30
N MET A 49 -0.55 -9.51 -9.36
CA MET A 49 -0.51 -8.57 -8.25
C MET A 49 -0.03 -7.21 -8.77
N VAL A 50 -0.82 -6.16 -8.55
CA VAL A 50 -0.49 -4.82 -9.06
C VAL A 50 -0.31 -3.78 -7.97
N GLY A 51 -0.76 -4.05 -6.75
CA GLY A 51 -0.62 -3.08 -5.67
C GLY A 51 -0.92 -3.65 -4.30
N LEU A 52 -0.49 -2.92 -3.28
CA LEU A 52 -0.70 -3.29 -1.89
C LEU A 52 -1.08 -2.03 -1.12
N GLU A 53 -2.27 -2.02 -0.52
CA GLU A 53 -2.72 -0.94 0.34
C GLU A 53 -2.51 -1.34 1.80
N VAL A 54 -1.97 -0.40 2.59
CA VAL A 54 -1.74 -0.63 4.02
C VAL A 54 -2.31 0.53 4.81
N LEU A 55 -3.33 0.27 5.62
CA LEU A 55 -3.88 1.23 6.58
C LEU A 55 -3.34 0.86 7.96
N GLY A 56 -2.85 1.85 8.71
CA GLY A 56 -2.05 1.61 9.89
C GLY A 56 -0.60 1.32 9.51
N ALA A 57 -0.12 1.97 8.46
CA ALA A 57 1.14 1.65 7.82
C ALA A 57 2.35 1.76 8.73
N ALA A 58 2.36 2.72 9.66
CA ALA A 58 3.48 2.88 10.58
C ALA A 58 3.68 1.68 11.50
N SER A 59 2.62 0.89 11.74
CA SER A 59 2.70 -0.32 12.57
C SER A 59 3.15 -1.55 11.81
N VAL A 60 3.17 -1.49 10.48
CA VAL A 60 3.40 -2.66 9.63
C VAL A 60 4.65 -2.53 8.78
N LEU A 61 4.87 -1.34 8.22
CA LEU A 61 5.97 -1.11 7.29
C LEU A 61 7.20 -0.58 8.02
N HIS A 62 8.36 -1.08 7.61
CA HIS A 62 9.63 -0.61 8.17
C HIS A 62 9.80 0.89 7.87
N SER A 63 10.40 1.61 8.83
CA SER A 63 10.61 3.05 8.71
C SER A 63 11.43 3.45 7.48
N ASP A 64 12.34 2.61 7.03
CA ASP A 64 13.13 2.85 5.82
C ASP A 64 12.23 2.94 4.58
N LEU A 65 11.20 2.11 4.52
CA LEU A 65 10.25 2.12 3.42
C LEU A 65 9.42 3.40 3.44
N LEU A 66 8.92 3.76 4.61
CA LEU A 66 8.12 4.97 4.78
C LEU A 66 8.92 6.24 4.47
N ALA A 67 10.21 6.23 4.80
CA ALA A 67 11.09 7.37 4.54
C ALA A 67 11.27 7.64 3.03
N ARG A 68 11.14 6.59 2.20
CA ARG A 68 11.27 6.71 0.74
C ARG A 68 9.96 7.02 0.04
N ALA A 69 8.85 6.95 0.76
CA ALA A 69 7.54 7.12 0.16
C ALA A 69 7.28 8.57 -0.22
N ILE A 70 6.52 8.74 -1.30
CA ILE A 70 6.06 10.06 -1.74
C ILE A 70 4.88 10.46 -0.86
N ARG A 71 4.93 11.67 -0.28
CA ARG A 71 3.84 12.21 0.52
C ARG A 71 2.87 13.01 -0.35
N PRO A 72 1.63 13.21 0.13
CA PRO A 72 0.69 14.08 -0.59
C PRO A 72 1.29 15.46 -0.82
N GLY A 73 1.07 16.00 -2.01
CA GLY A 73 1.60 17.31 -2.40
C GLY A 73 3.03 17.30 -2.90
N GLN A 74 3.72 16.17 -2.86
CA GLN A 74 5.04 16.01 -3.46
C GLN A 74 4.89 15.56 -4.92
N ALA A 75 5.65 16.14 -5.78
CA ALA A 75 5.62 15.80 -7.21
C ALA A 75 6.48 14.60 -7.52
#